data_7aa3728ae719b3523984c01573fd89bc
#
_entry.id   7aa3728ae719b3523984c01573fd89bc
#
_cell.length_a   1.000
_cell.length_b   1.000
_cell.length_c   1.000
_cell.angle_alpha   90.00
_cell.angle_beta   90.00
_cell.angle_gamma   90.00
#
_symmetry.space_group_name_H-M   'P 1'
#
loop_
_entity.id
_entity.type
_entity.pdbx_description
1 polymer ?
#
loop_
_entity_poly.entity_id
_entity_poly.type
_entity_poly.pdbx_seq_one_letter_code
_entity_poly.pdbx_strand_id
1 'polypeptide(L)'
;MTGPGNIVELHDVTVLLGGRRGWLRSTIPPVRAVGGVSLTIRTGEIVGLVGESGCGKTTLGRTLLGLQREASGEIRLHGSCVSGVSPQVARERRRAIQYVHQDAAAALDPWWSIGHTLEEGLQIHGVMSAAERKERVDEMLEAVGLDALTRRRYPHELSGGQLRRVALARILLLRPRVVILDEPTSGLDMSVQATVLNLLLQLREQFGLTYLFISHDLSIVRRFCDRVAIMYLGRIMEMAPAAELFAVPRHPYTRALLEAVPRLDPSVKRQRVALQGDPPSAARLPPGCVFSTRCGHAESACREAEPELQDDRGHAIACRRWRELAPVVEGEIAGPEKVQ
;
A
#
# COMPACT_ATOMS: atom_id res chain seq x y z
N MET A 1 10.45 22.87 -16.36
CA MET A 1 10.27 22.15 -15.07
C MET A 1 10.01 20.70 -15.43
N THR A 2 11.00 19.84 -15.26
CA THR A 2 10.86 18.40 -15.44
C THR A 2 9.84 17.91 -14.39
N GLY A 3 8.78 17.23 -14.84
CA GLY A 3 7.75 16.68 -13.94
C GLY A 3 8.37 15.77 -12.86
N PRO A 4 7.66 15.49 -11.77
CA PRO A 4 8.19 14.67 -10.69
C PRO A 4 8.62 13.31 -11.23
N GLY A 5 9.92 12.99 -11.11
CA GLY A 5 10.48 11.70 -11.54
C GLY A 5 9.93 10.55 -10.69
N ASN A 6 10.03 9.34 -11.21
CA ASN A 6 9.68 8.13 -10.47
C ASN A 6 10.63 7.94 -9.29
N ILE A 7 10.07 7.78 -8.09
CA ILE A 7 10.84 7.50 -6.88
C ILE A 7 10.98 5.99 -6.64
N VAL A 8 9.94 5.22 -6.99
CA VAL A 8 9.92 3.76 -6.93
C VAL A 8 9.49 3.22 -8.29
N GLU A 9 10.20 2.21 -8.77
CA GLU A 9 9.83 1.47 -9.97
C GLU A 9 9.95 -0.02 -9.70
N LEU A 10 8.91 -0.75 -10.01
CA LEU A 10 8.83 -2.20 -9.98
C LEU A 10 8.70 -2.68 -11.43
N HIS A 11 9.57 -3.60 -11.84
CA HIS A 11 9.53 -4.19 -13.17
C HIS A 11 9.41 -5.71 -13.04
N ASP A 12 8.24 -6.25 -13.39
CA ASP A 12 7.93 -7.68 -13.40
C ASP A 12 8.30 -8.43 -12.09
N VAL A 13 8.04 -7.78 -10.96
CA VAL A 13 8.43 -8.29 -9.64
C VAL A 13 7.59 -9.49 -9.25
N THR A 14 8.25 -10.61 -8.98
CA THR A 14 7.63 -11.85 -8.51
C THR A 14 8.17 -12.22 -7.13
N VAL A 15 7.28 -12.62 -6.22
CA VAL A 15 7.63 -13.05 -4.86
C VAL A 15 7.01 -14.40 -4.58
N LEU A 16 7.87 -15.34 -4.19
CA LEU A 16 7.50 -16.68 -3.78
C LEU A 16 7.64 -16.83 -2.27
N LEU A 17 6.60 -17.30 -1.59
CA LEU A 17 6.59 -17.56 -0.16
C LEU A 17 6.56 -19.06 0.13
N GLY A 18 7.27 -19.49 1.17
CA GLY A 18 7.33 -20.89 1.56
C GLY A 18 8.20 -21.71 0.58
N GLY A 19 7.81 -22.95 0.38
CA GLY A 19 8.61 -23.92 -0.38
C GLY A 19 9.67 -24.55 0.52
N ARG A 20 9.44 -25.77 1.02
CA ARG A 20 10.44 -26.56 1.73
C ARG A 20 10.67 -27.88 1.00
N ARG A 21 11.94 -28.19 0.74
CA ARG A 21 12.34 -29.57 0.48
C ARG A 21 12.30 -30.32 1.81
N GLY A 22 11.32 -31.17 2.00
CA GLY A 22 11.29 -32.09 3.12
C GLY A 22 12.38 -33.15 2.96
N TRP A 23 12.98 -33.61 4.05
CA TRP A 23 14.02 -34.65 4.08
C TRP A 23 13.50 -35.99 3.52
N LEU A 24 12.18 -36.22 3.49
CA LEU A 24 11.49 -37.40 2.99
C LEU A 24 10.63 -37.10 1.73
N ARG A 25 11.20 -36.50 0.70
CA ARG A 25 10.57 -36.31 -0.64
C ARG A 25 9.25 -35.51 -0.70
N SER A 26 8.70 -34.99 0.41
CA SER A 26 7.53 -34.12 0.37
C SER A 26 7.99 -32.67 0.10
N THR A 27 7.81 -32.19 -1.13
CA THR A 27 8.03 -30.79 -1.48
C THR A 27 6.72 -30.02 -1.34
N ILE A 28 6.67 -29.07 -0.41
CA ILE A 28 5.57 -28.10 -0.36
C ILE A 28 5.90 -27.05 -1.44
N PRO A 29 5.06 -26.89 -2.47
CA PRO A 29 5.32 -25.90 -3.52
C PRO A 29 5.26 -24.49 -2.92
N PRO A 30 6.09 -23.56 -3.41
CA PRO A 30 6.02 -22.16 -3.01
C PRO A 30 4.71 -21.53 -3.48
N VAL A 31 4.19 -20.61 -2.67
CA VAL A 31 3.01 -19.80 -3.01
C VAL A 31 3.48 -18.55 -3.74
N ARG A 32 2.94 -18.26 -4.91
CA ARG A 32 3.20 -17.01 -5.64
C ARG A 32 2.38 -15.89 -5.05
N ALA A 33 2.93 -15.20 -4.05
CA ALA A 33 2.26 -14.11 -3.35
C ALA A 33 2.22 -12.81 -4.17
N VAL A 34 3.23 -12.58 -5.02
CA VAL A 34 3.29 -11.50 -6.01
C VAL A 34 3.75 -12.12 -7.31
N GLY A 35 3.13 -11.79 -8.40
CA GLY A 35 3.38 -12.44 -9.68
C GLY A 35 3.51 -11.45 -10.83
N GLY A 36 4.72 -10.98 -11.14
CA GLY A 36 4.99 -10.12 -12.28
C GLY A 36 4.38 -8.72 -12.13
N VAL A 37 4.50 -8.12 -10.94
CA VAL A 37 3.95 -6.78 -10.71
C VAL A 37 4.91 -5.72 -11.25
N SER A 38 4.36 -4.87 -12.15
CA SER A 38 4.99 -3.63 -12.59
C SER A 38 4.20 -2.45 -12.06
N LEU A 39 4.88 -1.55 -11.33
CA LEU A 39 4.27 -0.40 -10.68
C LEU A 39 5.28 0.73 -10.58
N THR A 40 4.86 1.95 -10.87
CA THR A 40 5.66 3.16 -10.66
C THR A 40 4.98 4.05 -9.64
N ILE A 41 5.76 4.69 -8.77
CA ILE A 41 5.30 5.72 -7.83
C ILE A 41 6.12 6.98 -8.08
N ARG A 42 5.46 8.11 -8.30
CA ARG A 42 6.11 9.40 -8.53
C ARG A 42 6.46 10.06 -7.20
N THR A 43 7.47 10.92 -7.22
CA THR A 43 7.81 11.71 -6.03
C THR A 43 6.63 12.56 -5.57
N GLY A 44 6.30 12.48 -4.28
CA GLY A 44 5.19 13.20 -3.68
C GLY A 44 3.80 12.60 -3.95
N GLU A 45 3.69 11.50 -4.68
CA GLU A 45 2.41 10.84 -5.00
C GLU A 45 1.91 9.95 -3.86
N ILE A 46 0.59 9.83 -3.71
CA ILE A 46 -0.06 8.81 -2.88
C ILE A 46 -0.66 7.75 -3.82
N VAL A 47 -0.04 6.57 -3.84
CA VAL A 47 -0.57 5.42 -4.60
C VAL A 47 -1.32 4.49 -3.64
N GLY A 48 -2.61 4.30 -3.88
CA GLY A 48 -3.44 3.32 -3.18
C GLY A 48 -3.22 1.92 -3.75
N LEU A 49 -2.97 0.94 -2.89
CA LEU A 49 -2.92 -0.48 -3.26
C LEU A 49 -4.09 -1.21 -2.58
N VAL A 50 -5.05 -1.64 -3.38
CA VAL A 50 -6.34 -2.17 -2.90
C VAL A 50 -6.57 -3.59 -3.43
N GLY A 51 -7.29 -4.40 -2.67
CA GLY A 51 -7.69 -5.74 -3.07
C GLY A 51 -8.13 -6.58 -1.86
N GLU A 52 -8.67 -7.76 -2.11
CA GLU A 52 -9.12 -8.68 -1.06
C GLU A 52 -7.99 -9.07 -0.10
N SER A 53 -8.35 -9.51 1.12
CA SER A 53 -7.37 -10.02 2.08
C SER A 53 -6.57 -11.18 1.47
N GLY A 54 -5.25 -11.23 1.74
CA GLY A 54 -4.38 -12.27 1.20
C GLY A 54 -3.98 -12.13 -0.27
N CYS A 55 -4.39 -11.08 -1.00
CA CYS A 55 -4.02 -10.92 -2.41
C CYS A 55 -2.55 -10.51 -2.67
N GLY A 56 -1.73 -10.27 -1.62
CA GLY A 56 -0.30 -9.99 -1.76
C GLY A 56 0.15 -8.55 -1.46
N LYS A 57 -0.75 -7.62 -1.08
CA LYS A 57 -0.45 -6.20 -0.79
C LYS A 57 0.67 -6.01 0.24
N THR A 58 0.51 -6.59 1.42
CA THR A 58 1.51 -6.55 2.51
C THR A 58 2.83 -7.20 2.08
N THR A 59 2.77 -8.29 1.29
CA THR A 59 3.97 -8.93 0.74
C THR A 59 4.71 -7.98 -0.19
N LEU A 60 4.01 -7.29 -1.09
CA LEU A 60 4.60 -6.28 -1.97
C LEU A 60 5.25 -5.14 -1.17
N GLY A 61 4.57 -4.62 -0.14
CA GLY A 61 5.11 -3.60 0.76
C GLY A 61 6.39 -4.07 1.48
N ARG A 62 6.40 -5.29 2.03
CA ARG A 62 7.58 -5.89 2.66
C ARG A 62 8.72 -6.13 1.68
N THR A 63 8.39 -6.45 0.43
CA THR A 63 9.39 -6.61 -0.63
C THR A 63 10.02 -5.28 -0.99
N LEU A 64 9.24 -4.21 -1.09
CA LEU A 64 9.77 -2.85 -1.27
C LEU A 64 10.71 -2.43 -0.14
N LEU A 65 10.42 -2.80 1.09
CA LEU A 65 11.29 -2.54 2.26
C LEU A 65 12.56 -3.42 2.28
N GLY A 66 12.62 -4.48 1.47
CA GLY A 66 13.72 -5.45 1.47
C GLY A 66 13.65 -6.45 2.62
N LEU A 67 12.48 -6.62 3.26
CA LEU A 67 12.22 -7.66 4.28
C LEU A 67 11.85 -8.99 3.62
N GLN A 68 11.27 -8.94 2.44
CA GLN A 68 10.96 -10.09 1.62
C GLN A 68 11.76 -10.00 0.32
N ARG A 69 12.42 -11.09 -0.07
CA ARG A 69 13.23 -11.13 -1.30
C ARG A 69 12.34 -11.43 -2.50
N GLU A 70 12.55 -10.71 -3.59
CA GLU A 70 12.01 -11.04 -4.90
C GLU A 70 12.63 -12.32 -5.45
N ALA A 71 11.82 -13.15 -6.13
CA ALA A 71 12.26 -14.34 -6.86
C ALA A 71 12.73 -13.98 -8.27
N SER A 72 12.10 -12.97 -8.89
CA SER A 72 12.47 -12.38 -10.18
C SER A 72 11.98 -10.95 -10.27
N GLY A 73 12.40 -10.25 -11.32
CA GLY A 73 12.08 -8.84 -11.55
C GLY A 73 13.10 -7.89 -10.93
N GLU A 74 12.85 -6.61 -11.10
CA GLU A 74 13.75 -5.55 -10.65
C GLU A 74 12.98 -4.48 -9.87
N ILE A 75 13.61 -4.00 -8.79
CA ILE A 75 13.11 -2.86 -8.00
C ILE A 75 14.13 -1.75 -8.10
N ARG A 76 13.68 -0.55 -8.48
CA ARG A 76 14.51 0.64 -8.50
C ARG A 76 13.99 1.67 -7.51
N LEU A 77 14.92 2.35 -6.84
CA LEU A 77 14.68 3.48 -5.97
C LEU A 77 15.52 4.65 -6.49
N HIS A 78 14.87 5.76 -6.86
CA HIS A 78 15.52 6.88 -7.54
C HIS A 78 16.37 6.47 -8.77
N GLY A 79 15.84 5.57 -9.59
CA GLY A 79 16.54 5.04 -10.75
C GLY A 79 17.64 4.01 -10.45
N SER A 80 18.07 3.87 -9.18
CA SER A 80 19.09 2.88 -8.77
C SER A 80 18.46 1.54 -8.47
N CYS A 81 19.00 0.46 -9.04
CA CYS A 81 18.55 -0.90 -8.74
C CYS A 81 18.86 -1.25 -7.28
N VAL A 82 17.83 -1.71 -6.57
CA VAL A 82 17.92 -2.14 -5.16
C VAL A 82 17.54 -3.62 -4.96
N SER A 83 17.41 -4.38 -6.04
CA SER A 83 17.18 -5.82 -6.05
C SER A 83 18.48 -6.57 -5.80
N GLY A 84 18.41 -7.66 -5.04
CA GLY A 84 19.55 -8.59 -4.85
C GLY A 84 20.82 -7.97 -4.27
N VAL A 85 20.74 -6.82 -3.63
CA VAL A 85 21.88 -5.98 -3.23
C VAL A 85 22.54 -6.39 -1.91
N SER A 86 23.75 -5.87 -1.68
CA SER A 86 24.54 -6.07 -0.48
C SER A 86 23.82 -5.59 0.81
N PRO A 87 24.22 -6.06 2.00
CA PRO A 87 23.66 -5.62 3.28
C PRO A 87 23.71 -4.10 3.47
N GLN A 88 24.73 -3.43 2.92
CA GLN A 88 24.88 -1.97 3.02
C GLN A 88 23.80 -1.24 2.24
N VAL A 89 23.58 -1.61 0.97
CA VAL A 89 22.52 -1.02 0.12
C VAL A 89 21.13 -1.35 0.70
N ALA A 90 20.95 -2.55 1.25
CA ALA A 90 19.72 -2.91 1.96
C ALA A 90 19.46 -2.02 3.20
N ARG A 91 20.51 -1.59 3.91
CA ARG A 91 20.40 -0.65 5.04
C ARG A 91 19.99 0.75 4.58
N GLU A 92 20.59 1.24 3.49
CA GLU A 92 20.23 2.54 2.88
C GLU A 92 18.80 2.53 2.36
N ARG A 93 18.38 1.44 1.70
CA ARG A 93 17.00 1.22 1.26
C ARG A 93 16.02 1.32 2.42
N ARG A 94 16.29 0.63 3.55
CA ARG A 94 15.43 0.69 4.74
C ARG A 94 15.42 2.06 5.43
N ARG A 95 16.43 2.91 5.22
CA ARG A 95 16.39 4.31 5.65
C ARG A 95 15.51 5.16 4.74
N ALA A 96 15.61 4.95 3.43
CA ALA A 96 14.86 5.71 2.43
C ALA A 96 13.38 5.32 2.33
N ILE A 97 13.05 4.05 2.61
CA ILE A 97 11.68 3.51 2.66
C ILE A 97 11.38 3.09 4.09
N GLN A 98 10.31 3.62 4.66
CA GLN A 98 9.83 3.26 5.99
C GLN A 98 8.44 2.62 5.92
N TYR A 99 8.09 1.87 6.96
CA TYR A 99 6.86 1.08 7.01
C TYR A 99 6.09 1.36 8.30
N VAL A 100 4.84 1.72 8.17
CA VAL A 100 3.91 1.85 9.30
C VAL A 100 3.05 0.59 9.36
N HIS A 101 3.21 -0.15 10.45
CA HIS A 101 2.41 -1.34 10.71
C HIS A 101 0.99 -0.99 11.18
N GLN A 102 0.06 -1.90 10.93
CA GLN A 102 -1.33 -1.81 11.38
C GLN A 102 -1.44 -1.60 12.90
N ASP A 103 -0.65 -2.31 13.69
CA ASP A 103 -0.56 -2.16 15.15
C ASP A 103 0.69 -1.35 15.53
N ALA A 104 0.49 -0.05 15.69
CA ALA A 104 1.55 0.86 16.08
C ALA A 104 2.04 0.63 17.52
N ALA A 105 1.16 0.15 18.41
CA ALA A 105 1.50 -0.10 19.81
C ALA A 105 2.40 -1.33 19.96
N ALA A 106 2.14 -2.39 19.21
CA ALA A 106 2.95 -3.59 19.20
C ALA A 106 4.39 -3.39 18.70
N ALA A 107 4.63 -2.26 18.00
CA ALA A 107 5.96 -1.92 17.50
C ALA A 107 6.83 -1.15 18.50
N LEU A 108 6.31 -0.84 19.69
CA LEU A 108 7.01 -0.10 20.74
C LEU A 108 7.37 -1.02 21.91
N ASP A 109 8.61 -0.93 22.41
CA ASP A 109 9.01 -1.64 23.62
C ASP A 109 8.33 -0.99 24.84
N PRO A 110 7.51 -1.71 25.62
CA PRO A 110 6.78 -1.15 26.75
C PRO A 110 7.69 -0.67 27.89
N TRP A 111 8.93 -1.13 27.95
CA TRP A 111 9.90 -0.79 28.98
C TRP A 111 10.78 0.41 28.63
N TRP A 112 10.70 0.89 27.40
CA TRP A 112 11.47 2.04 26.94
C TRP A 112 10.64 3.31 26.98
N SER A 113 11.26 4.42 27.38
CA SER A 113 10.64 5.72 27.25
C SER A 113 10.43 6.07 25.76
N ILE A 114 9.45 6.89 25.47
CA ILE A 114 9.19 7.36 24.10
C ILE A 114 10.42 8.03 23.49
N GLY A 115 11.14 8.84 24.27
CA GLY A 115 12.39 9.47 23.81
C GLY A 115 13.44 8.45 23.39
N HIS A 116 13.64 7.39 24.19
CA HIS A 116 14.61 6.33 23.86
C HIS A 116 14.21 5.60 22.56
N THR A 117 12.95 5.25 22.44
CA THR A 117 12.39 4.61 21.24
C THR A 117 12.55 5.47 19.99
N LEU A 118 12.36 6.79 20.09
CA LEU A 118 12.50 7.72 18.99
C LEU A 118 13.97 7.95 18.59
N GLU A 119 14.89 7.98 19.56
CA GLU A 119 16.32 8.16 19.31
C GLU A 119 16.99 6.90 18.72
N GLU A 120 16.44 5.71 18.95
CA GLU A 120 17.04 4.42 18.53
C GLU A 120 17.40 4.40 17.03
N GLY A 121 16.47 4.77 16.17
CA GLY A 121 16.71 4.81 14.73
C GLY A 121 17.85 5.76 14.32
N LEU A 122 17.92 6.91 14.96
CA LEU A 122 18.99 7.90 14.74
C LEU A 122 20.35 7.37 15.20
N GLN A 123 20.40 6.67 16.34
CA GLN A 123 21.61 6.03 16.85
C GLN A 123 22.10 4.91 15.93
N ILE A 124 21.20 4.01 15.51
CA ILE A 124 21.53 2.89 14.60
C ILE A 124 22.12 3.40 13.29
N HIS A 125 21.61 4.50 12.77
CA HIS A 125 22.10 5.09 11.51
C HIS A 125 23.31 6.02 11.69
N GLY A 126 23.81 6.20 12.93
CA GLY A 126 25.01 6.99 13.23
C GLY A 126 24.88 8.47 12.87
N VAL A 127 23.67 9.00 12.94
CA VAL A 127 23.38 10.38 12.56
C VAL A 127 23.35 11.22 13.84
N MET A 128 24.16 12.29 13.91
CA MET A 128 24.07 13.37 14.91
C MET A 128 24.65 13.05 16.30
N SER A 129 25.03 14.10 17.02
CA SER A 129 25.36 14.10 18.44
C SER A 129 24.12 13.80 19.30
N ALA A 130 24.31 13.51 20.58
CA ALA A 130 23.18 13.26 21.50
C ALA A 130 22.28 14.51 21.68
N ALA A 131 22.86 15.71 21.65
CA ALA A 131 22.12 16.96 21.76
C ALA A 131 21.23 17.20 20.54
N GLU A 132 21.78 17.04 19.33
CA GLU A 132 21.04 17.17 18.07
C GLU A 132 19.95 16.13 17.93
N ARG A 133 20.18 14.88 18.38
CA ARG A 133 19.11 13.85 18.38
C ARG A 133 17.93 14.25 19.24
N LYS A 134 18.22 14.79 20.45
CA LYS A 134 17.18 15.23 21.39
C LYS A 134 16.33 16.36 20.79
N GLU A 135 16.98 17.38 20.26
CA GLU A 135 16.29 18.53 19.61
C GLU A 135 15.41 18.03 18.48
N ARG A 136 15.92 17.17 17.61
CA ARG A 136 15.17 16.61 16.50
C ARG A 136 13.99 15.73 16.92
N VAL A 137 14.11 15.02 18.06
CA VAL A 137 12.98 14.26 18.64
C VAL A 137 11.90 15.22 19.13
N ASP A 138 12.28 16.31 19.80
CA ASP A 138 11.35 17.30 20.33
C ASP A 138 10.59 18.01 19.17
N GLU A 139 11.31 18.43 18.10
CA GLU A 139 10.71 18.97 16.87
C GLU A 139 9.74 17.99 16.20
N MET A 140 10.10 16.71 16.14
CA MET A 140 9.26 15.70 15.49
C MET A 140 8.01 15.38 16.32
N LEU A 141 8.10 15.39 17.65
CA LEU A 141 6.92 15.26 18.54
C LEU A 141 5.94 16.40 18.29
N GLU A 142 6.44 17.62 18.18
CA GLU A 142 5.61 18.78 17.84
C GLU A 142 4.97 18.63 16.44
N ALA A 143 5.73 18.21 15.45
CA ALA A 143 5.24 17.99 14.07
C ALA A 143 4.09 16.98 14.00
N VAL A 144 4.09 15.95 14.86
CA VAL A 144 2.97 14.98 14.95
C VAL A 144 1.90 15.41 15.95
N GLY A 145 1.97 16.65 16.52
CA GLY A 145 1.01 17.21 17.44
C GLY A 145 1.05 16.59 18.85
N LEU A 146 2.24 16.26 19.33
CA LEU A 146 2.51 15.79 20.69
C LEU A 146 3.39 16.78 21.42
N ASP A 147 3.16 16.94 22.75
CA ASP A 147 3.98 17.75 23.62
C ASP A 147 5.38 17.11 23.77
N ALA A 148 6.44 17.95 23.85
CA ALA A 148 7.81 17.53 24.09
C ALA A 148 7.99 16.72 25.39
N LEU A 149 7.14 16.94 26.42
CA LEU A 149 7.14 16.14 27.64
C LEU A 149 6.76 14.68 27.40
N THR A 150 6.08 14.36 26.28
CA THR A 150 5.76 12.99 25.86
C THR A 150 7.03 12.14 25.74
N ARG A 151 8.17 12.72 25.45
CA ARG A 151 9.46 12.03 25.39
C ARG A 151 9.82 11.29 26.69
N ARG A 152 9.36 11.78 27.86
CA ARG A 152 9.64 11.18 29.17
C ARG A 152 8.66 10.08 29.56
N ARG A 153 7.54 9.94 28.81
CA ARG A 153 6.49 8.95 29.06
C ARG A 153 6.86 7.60 28.51
N TYR A 154 6.14 6.59 28.98
CA TYR A 154 6.19 5.22 28.49
C TYR A 154 4.97 4.90 27.63
N PRO A 155 5.02 3.87 26.76
CA PRO A 155 3.89 3.52 25.89
C PRO A 155 2.56 3.32 26.63
N HIS A 156 2.58 2.70 27.80
CA HIS A 156 1.38 2.43 28.61
C HIS A 156 0.73 3.69 29.19
N GLU A 157 1.40 4.84 29.18
CA GLU A 157 0.88 6.14 29.65
C GLU A 157 0.22 6.94 28.52
N LEU A 158 0.18 6.40 27.30
CA LEU A 158 -0.33 7.08 26.12
C LEU A 158 -1.62 6.45 25.60
N SER A 159 -2.50 7.28 25.04
CA SER A 159 -3.67 6.80 24.31
C SER A 159 -3.27 6.12 22.99
N GLY A 160 -4.14 5.26 22.42
CA GLY A 160 -3.88 4.61 21.14
C GLY A 160 -3.61 5.59 19.98
N GLY A 161 -4.27 6.75 19.98
CA GLY A 161 -4.01 7.82 19.02
C GLY A 161 -2.64 8.47 19.21
N GLN A 162 -2.20 8.67 20.46
CA GLN A 162 -0.86 9.17 20.75
C GLN A 162 0.22 8.16 20.38
N LEU A 163 0.02 6.85 20.64
CA LEU A 163 0.94 5.79 20.23
C LEU A 163 1.14 5.75 18.71
N ARG A 164 0.07 5.95 17.92
CA ARG A 164 0.17 6.04 16.46
C ARG A 164 0.99 7.25 16.01
N ARG A 165 0.81 8.40 16.63
CA ARG A 165 1.61 9.59 16.35
C ARG A 165 3.09 9.39 16.72
N VAL A 166 3.38 8.69 17.82
CA VAL A 166 4.75 8.28 18.17
C VAL A 166 5.34 7.35 17.13
N ALA A 167 4.58 6.36 16.65
CA ALA A 167 5.05 5.46 15.58
C ALA A 167 5.35 6.21 14.27
N LEU A 168 4.52 7.19 13.91
CA LEU A 168 4.80 8.08 12.76
C LEU A 168 6.05 8.92 13.01
N ALA A 169 6.21 9.52 14.19
CA ALA A 169 7.41 10.28 14.56
C ALA A 169 8.68 9.42 14.43
N ARG A 170 8.64 8.16 14.92
CA ARG A 170 9.78 7.23 14.86
C ARG A 170 10.30 7.02 13.44
N ILE A 171 9.42 6.81 12.47
CA ILE A 171 9.83 6.59 11.08
C ILE A 171 10.25 7.89 10.39
N LEU A 172 9.58 9.01 10.69
CA LEU A 172 9.86 10.31 10.07
C LEU A 172 11.20 10.92 10.52
N LEU A 173 11.67 10.58 11.71
CA LEU A 173 12.99 10.98 12.21
C LEU A 173 14.14 10.56 11.28
N LEU A 174 13.96 9.46 10.54
CA LEU A 174 14.93 9.01 9.54
C LEU A 174 14.88 9.79 8.21
N ARG A 175 13.94 10.73 8.08
CA ARG A 175 13.67 11.49 6.84
C ARG A 175 13.51 10.57 5.63
N PRO A 176 12.56 9.61 5.69
CA PRO A 176 12.31 8.73 4.57
C PRO A 176 11.77 9.54 3.38
N ARG A 177 11.95 9.01 2.19
CA ARG A 177 11.34 9.57 0.98
C ARG A 177 10.04 8.87 0.62
N VAL A 178 9.93 7.59 1.02
CA VAL A 178 8.75 6.76 0.78
C VAL A 178 8.29 6.16 2.10
N VAL A 179 7.01 6.23 2.37
CA VAL A 179 6.39 5.58 3.51
C VAL A 179 5.31 4.63 3.02
N ILE A 180 5.42 3.37 3.43
CA ILE A 180 4.41 2.35 3.20
C ILE A 180 3.48 2.35 4.41
N LEU A 181 2.22 2.64 4.17
CA LEU A 181 1.15 2.69 5.17
C LEU A 181 0.27 1.45 4.99
N ASP A 182 0.45 0.43 5.84
CA ASP A 182 -0.31 -0.81 5.74
C ASP A 182 -1.50 -0.77 6.72
N GLU A 183 -2.68 -0.54 6.16
CA GLU A 183 -3.95 -0.41 6.87
C GLU A 183 -3.92 0.59 8.05
N PRO A 184 -3.43 1.83 7.88
CA PRO A 184 -3.15 2.75 8.99
C PRO A 184 -4.42 3.22 9.71
N THR A 185 -5.59 3.05 9.11
CA THR A 185 -6.90 3.46 9.65
C THR A 185 -7.77 2.29 10.07
N SER A 186 -7.31 1.05 9.92
CA SER A 186 -8.07 -0.15 10.28
C SER A 186 -8.40 -0.18 11.78
N GLY A 187 -9.65 -0.57 12.10
CA GLY A 187 -10.13 -0.67 13.48
C GLY A 187 -10.36 0.66 14.20
N LEU A 188 -10.36 1.80 13.49
CA LEU A 188 -10.69 3.11 14.05
C LEU A 188 -12.12 3.52 13.71
N ASP A 189 -12.71 4.30 14.59
CA ASP A 189 -13.95 5.04 14.29
C ASP A 189 -13.69 6.12 13.21
N MET A 190 -14.77 6.57 12.54
CA MET A 190 -14.68 7.49 11.40
C MET A 190 -14.03 8.84 11.76
N SER A 191 -14.21 9.33 13.00
CA SER A 191 -13.66 10.62 13.41
C SER A 191 -12.16 10.56 13.62
N VAL A 192 -11.69 9.46 14.22
CA VAL A 192 -10.25 9.21 14.41
C VAL A 192 -9.57 8.89 13.08
N GLN A 193 -10.26 8.17 12.17
CA GLN A 193 -9.75 7.93 10.80
C GLN A 193 -9.47 9.26 10.09
N ALA A 194 -10.44 10.20 10.10
CA ALA A 194 -10.26 11.52 9.49
C ALA A 194 -9.08 12.29 10.08
N THR A 195 -8.92 12.25 11.40
CA THR A 195 -7.78 12.88 12.09
C THR A 195 -6.43 12.30 11.66
N VAL A 196 -6.33 10.96 11.53
CA VAL A 196 -5.11 10.30 11.08
C VAL A 196 -4.80 10.64 9.62
N LEU A 197 -5.80 10.63 8.74
CA LEU A 197 -5.61 10.96 7.32
C LEU A 197 -5.17 12.41 7.14
N ASN A 198 -5.78 13.36 7.85
CA ASN A 198 -5.38 14.77 7.81
C ASN A 198 -3.95 14.96 8.30
N LEU A 199 -3.55 14.29 9.39
CA LEU A 199 -2.16 14.30 9.86
C LEU A 199 -1.20 13.77 8.78
N LEU A 200 -1.53 12.66 8.11
CA LEU A 200 -0.71 12.11 7.03
C LEU A 200 -0.57 13.08 5.84
N LEU A 201 -1.64 13.82 5.48
CA LEU A 201 -1.57 14.84 4.43
C LEU A 201 -0.68 16.01 4.85
N GLN A 202 -0.81 16.51 6.08
CA GLN A 202 0.07 17.57 6.61
C GLN A 202 1.54 17.14 6.61
N LEU A 203 1.83 15.93 7.08
CA LEU A 203 3.20 15.40 7.09
C LEU A 203 3.75 15.18 5.66
N ARG A 204 2.89 14.76 4.70
CA ARG A 204 3.28 14.68 3.29
C ARG A 204 3.74 16.03 2.75
N GLU A 205 2.98 17.08 2.99
CA GLU A 205 3.30 18.44 2.53
C GLU A 205 4.56 18.98 3.23
N GLN A 206 4.63 18.84 4.55
CA GLN A 206 5.73 19.37 5.35
C GLN A 206 7.08 18.70 5.05
N PHE A 207 7.08 17.38 4.80
CA PHE A 207 8.31 16.60 4.61
C PHE A 207 8.53 16.11 3.17
N GLY A 208 7.64 16.45 2.23
CA GLY A 208 7.75 16.01 0.83
C GLY A 208 7.64 14.49 0.65
N LEU A 209 6.77 13.84 1.44
CA LEU A 209 6.67 12.39 1.49
C LEU A 209 5.92 11.81 0.28
N THR A 210 6.30 10.60 -0.09
CA THR A 210 5.59 9.76 -1.05
C THR A 210 4.96 8.59 -0.31
N TYR A 211 3.71 8.25 -0.60
CA TYR A 211 3.02 7.17 0.11
C TYR A 211 2.64 6.01 -0.81
N LEU A 212 2.90 4.79 -0.34
CA LEU A 212 2.18 3.59 -0.78
C LEU A 212 1.14 3.27 0.30
N PHE A 213 -0.13 3.53 0.01
CA PHE A 213 -1.24 3.38 0.94
C PHE A 213 -1.97 2.07 0.68
N ILE A 214 -1.78 1.09 1.56
CA ILE A 214 -2.44 -0.22 1.49
C ILE A 214 -3.72 -0.16 2.32
N SER A 215 -4.86 -0.43 1.69
CA SER A 215 -6.15 -0.45 2.36
C SER A 215 -7.14 -1.37 1.66
N HIS A 216 -8.13 -1.85 2.41
CA HIS A 216 -9.31 -2.50 1.88
C HIS A 216 -10.53 -1.56 1.85
N ASP A 217 -10.43 -0.38 2.45
CA ASP A 217 -11.50 0.64 2.45
C ASP A 217 -11.41 1.54 1.22
N LEU A 218 -12.24 1.25 0.23
CA LEU A 218 -12.32 2.00 -1.03
C LEU A 218 -12.81 3.44 -0.84
N SER A 219 -13.58 3.72 0.22
CA SER A 219 -14.10 5.06 0.50
C SER A 219 -12.97 6.01 0.91
N ILE A 220 -12.04 5.52 1.72
CA ILE A 220 -10.83 6.24 2.12
C ILE A 220 -9.91 6.43 0.92
N VAL A 221 -9.63 5.33 0.19
CA VAL A 221 -8.73 5.33 -0.97
C VAL A 221 -9.17 6.35 -2.02
N ARG A 222 -10.48 6.45 -2.29
CA ARG A 222 -11.06 7.41 -3.25
C ARG A 222 -10.71 8.87 -2.92
N ARG A 223 -10.67 9.22 -1.62
CA ARG A 223 -10.47 10.60 -1.15
C ARG A 223 -9.00 10.93 -0.88
N PHE A 224 -8.22 9.92 -0.53
CA PHE A 224 -6.86 10.08 -0.03
C PHE A 224 -5.79 9.86 -1.10
N CYS A 225 -6.03 8.98 -2.09
CA CYS A 225 -5.02 8.57 -3.05
C CYS A 225 -5.10 9.37 -4.36
N ASP A 226 -3.95 9.66 -4.95
CA ASP A 226 -3.84 10.29 -6.28
C ASP A 226 -4.08 9.27 -7.39
N ARG A 227 -3.50 8.05 -7.26
CA ARG A 227 -3.69 6.90 -8.16
C ARG A 227 -4.00 5.66 -7.33
N VAL A 228 -4.69 4.70 -7.95
CA VAL A 228 -5.08 3.45 -7.30
C VAL A 228 -4.70 2.27 -8.18
N ALA A 229 -4.07 1.27 -7.57
CA ALA A 229 -3.78 -0.03 -8.15
C ALA A 229 -4.65 -1.09 -7.45
N ILE A 230 -5.45 -1.81 -8.23
CA ILE A 230 -6.30 -2.90 -7.76
C ILE A 230 -5.57 -4.22 -7.93
N MET A 231 -5.35 -4.93 -6.82
CA MET A 231 -4.57 -6.16 -6.77
C MET A 231 -5.45 -7.37 -6.49
N TYR A 232 -5.27 -8.44 -7.25
CA TYR A 232 -5.95 -9.73 -7.06
C TYR A 232 -4.97 -10.89 -7.27
N LEU A 233 -4.88 -11.81 -6.30
CA LEU A 233 -4.00 -13.00 -6.33
C LEU A 233 -2.57 -12.72 -6.84
N GLY A 234 -1.96 -11.66 -6.31
CA GLY A 234 -0.59 -11.28 -6.63
C GLY A 234 -0.42 -10.45 -7.91
N ARG A 235 -1.49 -10.08 -8.60
CA ARG A 235 -1.46 -9.34 -9.87
C ARG A 235 -2.16 -7.98 -9.78
N ILE A 236 -1.66 -6.99 -10.51
CA ILE A 236 -2.39 -5.74 -10.74
C ILE A 236 -3.41 -5.99 -11.85
N MET A 237 -4.69 -5.82 -11.51
CA MET A 237 -5.80 -6.01 -12.44
C MET A 237 -6.17 -4.71 -13.14
N GLU A 238 -6.07 -3.58 -12.43
CA GLU A 238 -6.38 -2.25 -12.95
C GLU A 238 -5.59 -1.21 -12.17
N MET A 239 -5.14 -0.15 -12.86
CA MET A 239 -4.45 0.99 -12.23
C MET A 239 -4.77 2.27 -13.00
N ALA A 240 -5.26 3.29 -12.29
CA ALA A 240 -5.59 4.58 -12.88
C ALA A 240 -5.53 5.72 -11.85
N PRO A 241 -5.64 6.99 -12.27
CA PRO A 241 -5.97 8.09 -11.38
C PRO A 241 -7.22 7.77 -10.56
N ALA A 242 -7.21 8.08 -9.26
CA ALA A 242 -8.31 7.69 -8.38
C ALA A 242 -9.67 8.16 -8.90
N ALA A 243 -9.78 9.44 -9.30
CA ALA A 243 -11.02 9.99 -9.84
C ALA A 243 -11.55 9.18 -11.04
N GLU A 244 -10.68 8.78 -11.97
CA GLU A 244 -11.05 8.02 -13.16
C GLU A 244 -11.45 6.58 -12.81
N LEU A 245 -10.66 5.88 -11.98
CA LEU A 245 -10.92 4.50 -11.60
C LEU A 245 -12.27 4.34 -10.90
N PHE A 246 -12.61 5.30 -10.01
CA PHE A 246 -13.89 5.27 -9.30
C PHE A 246 -15.09 5.72 -10.14
N ALA A 247 -14.88 6.58 -11.15
CA ALA A 247 -15.92 7.00 -12.06
C ALA A 247 -16.21 5.96 -13.15
N VAL A 248 -15.15 5.40 -13.75
CA VAL A 248 -15.25 4.49 -14.90
C VAL A 248 -14.32 3.28 -14.69
N PRO A 249 -14.66 2.37 -13.76
CA PRO A 249 -13.90 1.14 -13.58
C PRO A 249 -14.03 0.26 -14.84
N ARG A 250 -12.89 -0.20 -15.37
CA ARG A 250 -12.86 -0.94 -16.64
C ARG A 250 -12.71 -2.45 -16.42
N HIS A 251 -12.02 -2.87 -15.37
CA HIS A 251 -11.86 -4.29 -15.07
C HIS A 251 -13.08 -4.86 -14.32
N PRO A 252 -13.63 -6.04 -14.69
CA PRO A 252 -14.78 -6.64 -14.00
C PRO A 252 -14.59 -6.84 -12.50
N TYR A 253 -13.39 -7.15 -12.05
CA TYR A 253 -13.07 -7.27 -10.62
C TYR A 253 -13.21 -5.93 -9.89
N THR A 254 -12.69 -4.85 -10.45
CA THR A 254 -12.80 -3.50 -9.88
C THR A 254 -14.25 -3.07 -9.75
N ARG A 255 -15.08 -3.34 -10.78
CA ARG A 255 -16.53 -3.07 -10.75
C ARG A 255 -17.19 -3.81 -9.59
N ALA A 256 -16.93 -5.12 -9.47
CA ALA A 256 -17.50 -5.92 -8.41
C ALA A 256 -17.06 -5.47 -7.01
N LEU A 257 -15.79 -5.04 -6.84
CA LEU A 257 -15.31 -4.46 -5.58
C LEU A 257 -16.02 -3.15 -5.23
N LEU A 258 -16.20 -2.25 -6.21
CA LEU A 258 -16.88 -0.96 -6.00
C LEU A 258 -18.38 -1.13 -5.74
N GLU A 259 -19.01 -2.14 -6.32
CA GLU A 259 -20.41 -2.47 -6.06
C GLU A 259 -20.64 -3.07 -4.67
N ALA A 260 -19.62 -3.71 -4.08
CA ALA A 260 -19.68 -4.25 -2.73
C ALA A 260 -19.59 -3.17 -1.63
N VAL A 261 -19.17 -1.94 -1.97
CA VAL A 261 -19.09 -0.83 -1.00
C VAL A 261 -20.50 -0.34 -0.65
N PRO A 262 -20.91 -0.36 0.63
CA PRO A 262 -22.19 0.16 1.05
C PRO A 262 -22.30 1.66 0.73
N ARG A 263 -23.39 2.08 0.10
CA ARG A 263 -23.71 3.49 -0.12
C ARG A 263 -24.78 3.94 0.86
N LEU A 264 -24.70 5.19 1.27
CA LEU A 264 -25.67 5.82 2.18
C LEU A 264 -27.01 6.15 1.48
N ASP A 265 -27.07 6.11 0.14
CA ASP A 265 -28.28 6.39 -0.62
C ASP A 265 -29.05 5.11 -0.96
N PRO A 266 -30.19 4.84 -0.32
CA PRO A 266 -31.01 3.65 -0.54
C PRO A 266 -31.83 3.72 -1.86
N SER A 267 -31.90 4.86 -2.53
CA SER A 267 -32.72 5.05 -3.75
C SER A 267 -32.11 4.43 -5.00
N VAL A 268 -30.81 4.16 -5.03
CA VAL A 268 -30.11 3.60 -6.18
C VAL A 268 -30.25 2.07 -6.19
N LYS A 269 -31.27 1.55 -6.87
CA LYS A 269 -31.40 0.11 -7.15
C LYS A 269 -30.32 -0.33 -8.14
N ARG A 270 -29.26 -0.99 -7.65
CA ARG A 270 -28.29 -1.67 -8.50
C ARG A 270 -28.58 -3.16 -8.58
N GLN A 271 -28.36 -3.73 -9.76
CA GLN A 271 -28.13 -5.16 -9.89
C GLN A 271 -26.78 -5.46 -9.21
N ARG A 272 -26.82 -5.99 -7.97
CA ARG A 272 -25.62 -6.42 -7.27
C ARG A 272 -24.95 -7.53 -8.07
N VAL A 273 -23.88 -7.20 -8.78
CA VAL A 273 -22.96 -8.21 -9.31
C VAL A 273 -22.11 -8.67 -8.13
N ALA A 274 -22.69 -9.57 -7.34
CA ALA A 274 -21.96 -10.17 -6.22
C ALA A 274 -20.77 -10.96 -6.77
N LEU A 275 -19.59 -10.74 -6.19
CA LEU A 275 -18.44 -11.60 -6.43
C LEU A 275 -18.84 -13.05 -6.11
N GLN A 276 -18.88 -13.92 -7.13
CA GLN A 276 -19.29 -15.30 -6.95
C GLN A 276 -18.15 -16.12 -6.35
N GLY A 277 -18.43 -16.84 -5.27
CA GLY A 277 -17.51 -17.78 -4.63
C GLY A 277 -16.30 -17.13 -3.93
N ASP A 278 -15.52 -17.98 -3.29
CA ASP A 278 -14.27 -17.59 -2.63
C ASP A 278 -13.12 -17.44 -3.61
N PRO A 279 -12.11 -16.59 -3.31
CA PRO A 279 -10.91 -16.50 -4.13
C PRO A 279 -10.19 -17.85 -4.19
N PRO A 280 -9.69 -18.25 -5.36
CA PRO A 280 -8.87 -19.45 -5.50
C PRO A 280 -7.64 -19.40 -4.58
N SER A 281 -7.13 -20.58 -4.22
CA SER A 281 -5.90 -20.64 -3.44
C SER A 281 -4.72 -20.05 -4.20
N ALA A 282 -3.96 -19.15 -3.57
CA ALA A 282 -2.73 -18.61 -4.14
C ALA A 282 -1.65 -19.68 -4.42
N ALA A 283 -1.80 -20.89 -3.85
CA ALA A 283 -0.95 -22.04 -4.15
C ALA A 283 -1.34 -22.77 -5.45
N ARG A 284 -2.57 -22.56 -5.94
CA ARG A 284 -3.10 -23.19 -7.16
C ARG A 284 -3.87 -22.16 -7.98
N LEU A 285 -3.15 -21.29 -8.65
CA LEU A 285 -3.75 -20.26 -9.49
C LEU A 285 -4.44 -20.91 -10.71
N PRO A 286 -5.60 -20.38 -11.13
CA PRO A 286 -6.26 -20.83 -12.36
C PRO A 286 -5.35 -20.52 -13.57
N PRO A 287 -5.41 -21.30 -14.63
CA PRO A 287 -4.72 -21.00 -15.89
C PRO A 287 -5.30 -19.72 -16.51
N GLY A 288 -4.46 -18.97 -17.20
CA GLY A 288 -4.84 -17.70 -17.83
C GLY A 288 -5.13 -16.60 -16.82
N CYS A 289 -6.21 -15.86 -17.02
CA CYS A 289 -6.62 -14.77 -16.14
C CYS A 289 -6.95 -15.29 -14.74
N VAL A 290 -6.26 -14.79 -13.71
CA VAL A 290 -6.46 -15.22 -12.31
C VAL A 290 -7.87 -14.94 -11.78
N PHE A 291 -8.61 -14.01 -12.38
CA PHE A 291 -9.99 -13.71 -12.04
C PHE A 291 -11.04 -14.54 -12.84
N SER A 292 -10.60 -15.34 -13.82
CA SER A 292 -11.51 -16.06 -14.74
C SER A 292 -12.55 -16.95 -14.05
N THR A 293 -12.24 -17.51 -12.87
CA THR A 293 -13.15 -18.40 -12.12
C THR A 293 -14.31 -17.67 -11.44
N ARG A 294 -14.17 -16.34 -11.23
CA ARG A 294 -15.17 -15.48 -10.56
C ARG A 294 -15.73 -14.38 -11.49
N CYS A 295 -15.23 -14.34 -12.72
CA CYS A 295 -15.63 -13.34 -13.69
C CYS A 295 -16.89 -13.78 -14.44
N GLY A 296 -18.01 -13.04 -14.29
CA GLY A 296 -19.25 -13.30 -15.03
C GLY A 296 -19.13 -13.11 -16.55
N HIS A 297 -18.01 -12.51 -17.01
CA HIS A 297 -17.73 -12.26 -18.43
C HIS A 297 -16.60 -13.17 -18.98
N ALA A 298 -16.22 -14.23 -18.23
CA ALA A 298 -15.12 -15.11 -18.64
C ALA A 298 -15.49 -15.94 -19.86
N GLU A 299 -14.56 -16.01 -20.83
CA GLU A 299 -14.61 -16.86 -22.02
C GLU A 299 -13.47 -17.87 -22.02
N SER A 300 -13.46 -18.80 -22.99
CA SER A 300 -12.38 -19.79 -23.14
C SER A 300 -11.01 -19.13 -23.24
N ALA A 301 -10.87 -18.08 -24.05
CA ALA A 301 -9.65 -17.32 -24.22
C ALA A 301 -9.10 -16.70 -22.91
N CYS A 302 -9.96 -16.41 -21.94
CA CYS A 302 -9.53 -15.93 -20.63
C CYS A 302 -8.81 -17.01 -19.77
N ARG A 303 -8.97 -18.27 -20.12
CA ARG A 303 -8.36 -19.42 -19.45
C ARG A 303 -7.09 -19.93 -20.13
N GLU A 304 -6.79 -19.44 -21.34
CA GLU A 304 -5.65 -19.91 -22.15
C GLU A 304 -4.36 -19.20 -21.79
N ALA A 305 -4.43 -17.85 -21.66
CA ALA A 305 -3.26 -17.07 -21.34
C ALA A 305 -3.60 -15.91 -20.41
N GLU A 306 -2.63 -15.56 -19.57
CA GLU A 306 -2.73 -14.43 -18.64
C GLU A 306 -2.76 -13.11 -19.41
N PRO A 307 -3.71 -12.18 -19.12
CA PRO A 307 -3.73 -10.88 -19.77
C PRO A 307 -2.59 -10.00 -19.25
N GLU A 308 -1.89 -9.34 -20.18
CA GLU A 308 -0.92 -8.31 -19.84
C GLU A 308 -1.62 -7.05 -19.34
N LEU A 309 -0.95 -6.31 -18.46
CA LEU A 309 -1.41 -4.99 -18.02
C LEU A 309 -1.16 -3.98 -19.15
N GLN A 310 -2.21 -3.61 -19.87
CA GLN A 310 -2.17 -2.68 -21.01
C GLN A 310 -2.49 -1.28 -20.55
N ASP A 311 -1.60 -0.33 -20.83
CA ASP A 311 -1.85 1.09 -20.56
C ASP A 311 -2.68 1.73 -21.68
N ASP A 312 -3.77 2.38 -21.32
CA ASP A 312 -4.60 3.19 -22.20
C ASP A 312 -4.68 4.61 -21.66
N ARG A 313 -3.70 5.45 -22.01
CA ARG A 313 -3.61 6.86 -21.62
C ARG A 313 -3.54 7.09 -20.11
N GLY A 314 -2.77 6.26 -19.40
CA GLY A 314 -2.62 6.34 -17.96
C GLY A 314 -3.63 5.53 -17.15
N HIS A 315 -4.52 4.80 -17.83
CA HIS A 315 -5.42 3.82 -17.25
C HIS A 315 -4.97 2.41 -17.69
N ALA A 316 -4.30 1.69 -16.84
CA ALA A 316 -3.77 0.36 -17.14
C ALA A 316 -4.76 -0.73 -16.71
N ILE A 317 -5.02 -1.72 -17.59
CA ILE A 317 -6.01 -2.78 -17.38
C ILE A 317 -5.45 -4.14 -17.81
N ALA A 318 -5.57 -5.16 -16.94
CA ALA A 318 -5.23 -6.54 -17.23
C ALA A 318 -6.47 -7.38 -17.59
N CYS A 319 -7.17 -7.00 -18.65
CA CYS A 319 -8.35 -7.70 -19.14
C CYS A 319 -8.36 -7.70 -20.67
N ARG A 320 -8.50 -8.87 -21.31
CA ARG A 320 -8.56 -8.98 -22.77
C ARG A 320 -9.81 -8.31 -23.37
N ARG A 321 -10.91 -8.31 -22.59
CA ARG A 321 -12.22 -7.87 -23.05
C ARG A 321 -12.63 -6.49 -22.56
N TRP A 322 -11.73 -5.72 -21.94
CA TRP A 322 -12.09 -4.45 -21.32
C TRP A 322 -12.74 -3.44 -22.31
N ARG A 323 -12.38 -3.51 -23.61
CA ARG A 323 -12.96 -2.64 -24.65
C ARG A 323 -14.38 -3.02 -25.04
N GLU A 324 -14.74 -4.30 -24.91
CA GLU A 324 -16.06 -4.83 -25.25
C GLU A 324 -17.05 -4.66 -24.10
N LEU A 325 -16.53 -4.69 -22.86
CA LEU A 325 -17.34 -4.54 -21.69
C LEU A 325 -17.69 -3.05 -21.52
N ALA A 326 -18.96 -2.71 -21.75
CA ALA A 326 -19.42 -1.34 -21.59
C ALA A 326 -19.06 -0.78 -20.21
N PRO A 327 -18.51 0.46 -20.12
CA PRO A 327 -18.29 1.09 -18.82
C PRO A 327 -19.65 1.26 -18.13
N VAL A 328 -19.70 0.96 -16.82
CA VAL A 328 -20.84 1.35 -15.99
C VAL A 328 -20.72 2.86 -15.83
N VAL A 329 -21.51 3.62 -16.60
CA VAL A 329 -21.61 5.07 -16.41
C VAL A 329 -22.36 5.29 -15.11
N GLU A 330 -21.67 5.67 -14.03
CA GLU A 330 -22.33 6.17 -12.82
C GLU A 330 -23.02 7.49 -13.18
N GLY A 331 -24.32 7.55 -13.00
CA GLY A 331 -25.06 8.81 -13.05
C GLY A 331 -24.39 9.83 -12.14
N GLU A 332 -24.25 11.06 -12.62
CA GLU A 332 -23.58 12.23 -12.07
C GLU A 332 -23.32 12.18 -10.55
N ILE A 333 -22.09 11.89 -10.18
CA ILE A 333 -21.66 12.05 -8.81
C ILE A 333 -21.24 13.51 -8.68
N ALA A 334 -22.02 14.27 -7.90
CA ALA A 334 -21.68 15.63 -7.49
C ALA A 334 -20.18 15.71 -7.11
N GLY A 335 -19.50 16.72 -7.65
CA GLY A 335 -18.07 16.90 -7.49
C GLY A 335 -17.62 16.92 -6.02
N PRO A 336 -16.33 16.72 -5.73
CA PRO A 336 -15.83 16.72 -4.37
C PRO A 336 -15.98 18.12 -3.77
N GLU A 337 -16.85 18.29 -2.80
CA GLU A 337 -16.71 19.39 -1.85
C GLU A 337 -15.37 19.21 -1.14
N LYS A 338 -14.45 20.13 -1.43
CA LYS A 338 -13.22 20.28 -0.68
C LYS A 338 -13.63 20.61 0.75
N VAL A 339 -13.30 19.71 1.66
CA VAL A 339 -13.41 19.97 3.10
C VAL A 339 -12.42 21.10 3.41
N GLN A 340 -12.98 22.27 3.74
CA GLN A 340 -12.26 23.38 4.34
C GLN A 340 -11.92 23.05 5.80
#